data_1c256e1cccd930555bd0c2187b3cc2b7
#
_entry.id   1c256e1cccd930555bd0c2187b3cc2b7
#
_cell.length_a   1.000
_cell.length_b   1.000
_cell.length_c   1.000
_cell.angle_alpha   90.00
_cell.angle_beta   90.00
_cell.angle_gamma   90.00
#
_symmetry.space_group_name_H-M   'P 1'
#
loop_
_entity.id
_entity.type
_entity.pdbx_description
1 polymer ?
#
loop_
_entity_poly.entity_id
_entity_poly.type
_entity_poly.pdbx_seq_one_letter_code
_entity_poly.pdbx_strand_id
1 'polypeptide(L)'
;MPVNLPTNLLRSFVAIVDTGSMLNASEQVFVTQSALSLQIKRLEELVQQTLFLREGRRLNLTAAGEVLLDYARRVLLLHDEAVAAVSAGRFAGPARIGMVQDFADTLLSGLLSRFSELHPDAQIYARVAGTAELQNLLERRELDIVLGFAAPNDPHAVTVAPMSWYGESLLAEREVIPLAVLEEPCRFREAAIRALEDAGLQWRITVETPNLATLKAAVSAGLGITCRTHLFLEDSAALDHGRLPALPRVAAILRAGDKLDKAAQRLTELARETVQTL
;
A
#
# COMPACT_ATOMS: atom_id res chain seq x y z
N MET A 1 -36.86 -11.13 9.31
CA MET A 1 -35.98 -12.23 8.85
C MET A 1 -34.62 -11.66 8.51
N PRO A 2 -33.51 -12.35 8.77
CA PRO A 2 -32.20 -11.86 8.32
C PRO A 2 -32.18 -11.76 6.80
N VAL A 3 -31.72 -10.62 6.27
CA VAL A 3 -31.55 -10.40 4.84
C VAL A 3 -30.30 -11.13 4.36
N ASN A 4 -30.43 -11.96 3.34
CA ASN A 4 -29.29 -12.60 2.71
C ASN A 4 -28.80 -11.74 1.52
N LEU A 5 -27.54 -11.37 1.52
CA LEU A 5 -26.88 -10.64 0.42
C LEU A 5 -26.01 -11.62 -0.39
N PRO A 6 -26.47 -12.10 -1.55
CA PRO A 6 -25.68 -13.00 -2.38
C PRO A 6 -24.38 -12.38 -2.86
N THR A 7 -23.27 -13.12 -2.76
CA THR A 7 -21.94 -12.62 -3.10
C THR A 7 -21.78 -12.20 -4.55
N ASN A 8 -22.51 -12.82 -5.49
CA ASN A 8 -22.50 -12.40 -6.89
C ASN A 8 -23.08 -10.99 -7.08
N LEU A 9 -24.09 -10.56 -6.29
CA LEU A 9 -24.62 -9.20 -6.34
C LEU A 9 -23.62 -8.19 -5.77
N LEU A 10 -22.94 -8.58 -4.69
CA LEU A 10 -21.87 -7.74 -4.10
C LEU A 10 -20.69 -7.59 -5.07
N ARG A 11 -20.26 -8.69 -5.77
CA ARG A 11 -19.22 -8.62 -6.80
C ARG A 11 -19.59 -7.64 -7.92
N SER A 12 -20.81 -7.72 -8.40
CA SER A 12 -21.32 -6.83 -9.45
C SER A 12 -21.33 -5.38 -9.00
N PHE A 13 -21.73 -5.13 -7.77
CA PHE A 13 -21.73 -3.79 -7.17
C PHE A 13 -20.32 -3.21 -7.06
N VAL A 14 -19.36 -3.96 -6.50
CA VAL A 14 -17.97 -3.55 -6.35
C VAL A 14 -17.32 -3.33 -7.72
N ALA A 15 -17.53 -4.23 -8.69
CA ALA A 15 -16.98 -4.09 -10.03
C ALA A 15 -17.43 -2.79 -10.75
N ILE A 16 -18.69 -2.36 -10.56
CA ILE A 16 -19.18 -1.09 -11.12
C ILE A 16 -18.44 0.10 -10.50
N VAL A 17 -18.22 0.06 -9.20
CA VAL A 17 -17.50 1.15 -8.49
C VAL A 17 -16.06 1.21 -8.93
N ASP A 18 -15.36 0.07 -8.99
CA ASP A 18 -13.94 -0.01 -9.32
C ASP A 18 -13.64 0.37 -10.78
N THR A 19 -14.56 0.05 -11.70
CA THR A 19 -14.39 0.37 -13.13
C THR A 19 -15.00 1.72 -13.54
N GLY A 20 -15.90 2.28 -12.72
CA GLY A 20 -16.66 3.49 -13.03
C GLY A 20 -17.61 3.35 -14.22
N SER A 21 -17.84 2.12 -14.74
CA SER A 21 -18.58 1.86 -15.98
C SER A 21 -19.34 0.54 -15.92
N MET A 22 -20.65 0.60 -16.23
CA MET A 22 -21.49 -0.61 -16.34
C MET A 22 -21.00 -1.59 -17.41
N LEU A 23 -20.41 -1.07 -18.50
CA LEU A 23 -19.87 -1.89 -19.57
C LEU A 23 -18.63 -2.65 -19.11
N ASN A 24 -17.63 -1.94 -18.60
CA ASN A 24 -16.38 -2.55 -18.13
C ASN A 24 -16.63 -3.52 -16.97
N ALA A 25 -17.53 -3.16 -16.05
CA ALA A 25 -17.93 -4.03 -14.96
C ALA A 25 -18.59 -5.33 -15.45
N SER A 26 -19.44 -5.25 -16.50
CA SER A 26 -20.11 -6.43 -17.06
C SER A 26 -19.10 -7.41 -17.68
N GLU A 27 -18.06 -6.92 -18.30
CA GLU A 27 -16.95 -7.73 -18.81
C GLU A 27 -16.15 -8.37 -17.68
N GLN A 28 -15.86 -7.60 -16.61
CA GLN A 28 -15.10 -8.09 -15.45
C GLN A 28 -15.80 -9.21 -14.70
N VAL A 29 -17.14 -9.14 -14.55
CA VAL A 29 -17.91 -10.17 -13.84
C VAL A 29 -18.55 -11.19 -14.78
N PHE A 30 -18.20 -11.18 -16.07
CA PHE A 30 -18.65 -12.14 -17.09
C PHE A 30 -20.17 -12.25 -17.23
N VAL A 31 -20.88 -11.12 -17.21
CA VAL A 31 -22.33 -11.07 -17.44
C VAL A 31 -22.68 -10.01 -18.48
N THR A 32 -23.90 -10.03 -19.00
CA THR A 32 -24.38 -8.95 -19.89
C THR A 32 -24.68 -7.69 -19.08
N GLN A 33 -24.60 -6.54 -19.70
CA GLN A 33 -24.92 -5.25 -19.06
C GLN A 33 -26.36 -5.19 -18.53
N SER A 34 -27.32 -5.85 -19.23
CA SER A 34 -28.70 -5.97 -18.77
C SER A 34 -28.82 -6.83 -17.52
N ALA A 35 -28.08 -7.97 -17.46
CA ALA A 35 -28.02 -8.82 -16.29
C ALA A 35 -27.37 -8.09 -15.11
N LEU A 36 -26.29 -7.32 -15.35
CA LEU A 36 -25.64 -6.52 -14.33
C LEU A 36 -26.59 -5.47 -13.74
N SER A 37 -27.35 -4.75 -14.59
CA SER A 37 -28.38 -3.80 -14.15
C SER A 37 -29.44 -4.46 -13.28
N LEU A 38 -29.89 -5.67 -13.64
CA LEU A 38 -30.86 -6.41 -12.86
C LEU A 38 -30.30 -6.85 -11.50
N GLN A 39 -29.02 -7.25 -11.46
CA GLN A 39 -28.32 -7.61 -10.24
C GLN A 39 -28.23 -6.43 -9.27
N ILE A 40 -27.90 -5.23 -9.75
CA ILE A 40 -27.87 -4.01 -8.92
C ILE A 40 -29.27 -3.69 -8.41
N LYS A 41 -30.28 -3.69 -9.27
CA LYS A 41 -31.66 -3.47 -8.84
C LYS A 41 -32.08 -4.46 -7.73
N ARG A 42 -31.72 -5.73 -7.90
CA ARG A 42 -32.00 -6.77 -6.90
C ARG A 42 -31.28 -6.52 -5.57
N LEU A 43 -30.03 -6.03 -5.63
CA LEU A 43 -29.28 -5.66 -4.42
C LEU A 43 -29.94 -4.49 -3.69
N GLU A 44 -30.33 -3.44 -4.42
CA GLU A 44 -31.04 -2.27 -3.87
C GLU A 44 -32.38 -2.68 -3.22
N GLU A 45 -33.12 -3.59 -3.85
CA GLU A 45 -34.35 -4.14 -3.27
C GLU A 45 -34.10 -4.90 -1.93
N LEU A 46 -33.00 -5.66 -1.87
CA LEU A 46 -32.63 -6.41 -0.66
C LEU A 46 -32.23 -5.50 0.50
N VAL A 47 -31.47 -4.44 0.22
CA VAL A 47 -31.04 -3.47 1.24
C VAL A 47 -32.06 -2.35 1.46
N GLN A 48 -33.11 -2.27 0.64
CA GLN A 48 -34.15 -1.23 0.67
C GLN A 48 -33.57 0.19 0.58
N GLN A 49 -32.49 0.35 -0.15
CA GLN A 49 -31.81 1.63 -0.38
C GLN A 49 -31.30 1.69 -1.83
N THR A 50 -31.35 2.89 -2.41
CA THR A 50 -30.68 3.17 -3.68
C THR A 50 -29.18 3.30 -3.42
N LEU A 51 -28.37 2.59 -4.18
CA LEU A 51 -26.91 2.56 -4.00
C LEU A 51 -26.19 3.47 -4.99
N PHE A 52 -26.80 3.73 -6.17
CA PHE A 52 -26.24 4.59 -7.19
C PHE A 52 -27.18 5.74 -7.57
N LEU A 53 -26.61 6.92 -7.77
CA LEU A 53 -27.28 8.06 -8.37
C LEU A 53 -26.80 8.23 -9.81
N ARG A 54 -27.75 8.49 -10.74
CA ARG A 54 -27.42 8.83 -12.12
C ARG A 54 -27.33 10.35 -12.27
N GLU A 55 -26.15 10.85 -12.56
CA GLU A 55 -25.93 12.23 -12.96
C GLU A 55 -25.47 12.25 -14.43
N GLY A 56 -26.42 12.39 -15.34
CA GLY A 56 -26.18 12.30 -16.76
C GLY A 56 -25.67 10.92 -17.20
N ARG A 57 -24.39 10.84 -17.61
CA ARG A 57 -23.72 9.56 -18.00
C ARG A 57 -22.90 8.94 -16.88
N ARG A 58 -22.77 9.60 -15.73
CA ARG A 58 -21.97 9.10 -14.58
C ARG A 58 -22.88 8.41 -13.58
N LEU A 59 -22.32 7.36 -13.00
CA LEU A 59 -22.90 6.62 -11.89
C LEU A 59 -22.11 6.98 -10.63
N ASN A 60 -22.73 7.68 -9.69
CA ASN A 60 -22.13 8.07 -8.42
C ASN A 60 -22.74 7.24 -7.30
N LEU A 61 -21.97 6.93 -6.28
CA LEU A 61 -22.49 6.26 -5.09
C LEU A 61 -23.39 7.20 -4.27
N THR A 62 -24.42 6.64 -3.63
CA THR A 62 -25.15 7.29 -2.54
C THR A 62 -24.38 7.09 -1.23
N ALA A 63 -24.77 7.80 -0.16
CA ALA A 63 -24.24 7.55 1.19
C ALA A 63 -24.47 6.09 1.64
N ALA A 64 -25.61 5.48 1.29
CA ALA A 64 -25.87 4.07 1.52
C ALA A 64 -24.95 3.18 0.66
N GLY A 65 -24.64 3.58 -0.58
CA GLY A 65 -23.70 2.92 -1.45
C GLY A 65 -22.29 2.91 -0.89
N GLU A 66 -21.82 4.02 -0.35
CA GLU A 66 -20.48 4.11 0.29
C GLU A 66 -20.38 3.17 1.50
N VAL A 67 -21.37 3.18 2.37
CA VAL A 67 -21.42 2.27 3.51
C VAL A 67 -21.43 0.81 3.06
N LEU A 68 -22.26 0.46 2.06
CA LEU A 68 -22.32 -0.92 1.57
C LEU A 68 -21.02 -1.31 0.88
N LEU A 69 -20.31 -0.41 0.22
CA LEU A 69 -19.04 -0.68 -0.46
C LEU A 69 -17.98 -1.21 0.50
N ASP A 70 -17.83 -0.55 1.65
CA ASP A 70 -16.89 -0.97 2.69
C ASP A 70 -17.21 -2.40 3.18
N TYR A 71 -18.47 -2.64 3.54
CA TYR A 71 -18.91 -3.97 3.98
C TYR A 71 -18.85 -5.02 2.87
N ALA A 72 -19.21 -4.66 1.62
CA ALA A 72 -19.19 -5.59 0.50
C ALA A 72 -17.76 -6.09 0.21
N ARG A 73 -16.78 -5.20 0.22
CA ARG A 73 -15.36 -5.58 0.07
C ARG A 73 -14.90 -6.54 1.15
N ARG A 74 -15.24 -6.26 2.40
CA ARG A 74 -14.89 -7.14 3.54
C ARG A 74 -15.57 -8.51 3.46
N VAL A 75 -16.86 -8.56 3.10
CA VAL A 75 -17.60 -9.82 2.93
C VAL A 75 -17.03 -10.65 1.78
N LEU A 76 -16.75 -10.02 0.64
CA LEU A 76 -16.16 -10.71 -0.51
C LEU A 76 -14.77 -11.23 -0.19
N LEU A 77 -13.96 -10.45 0.51
CA LEU A 77 -12.65 -10.88 0.98
C LEU A 77 -12.77 -12.14 1.84
N LEU A 78 -13.61 -12.11 2.88
CA LEU A 78 -13.84 -13.26 3.77
C LEU A 78 -14.41 -14.47 3.02
N HIS A 79 -15.30 -14.25 2.05
CA HIS A 79 -15.83 -15.32 1.19
C HIS A 79 -14.72 -15.98 0.38
N ASP A 80 -13.87 -15.18 -0.27
CA ASP A 80 -12.76 -15.69 -1.09
C ASP A 80 -11.72 -16.40 -0.21
N GLU A 81 -11.49 -15.88 0.99
CA GLU A 81 -10.70 -16.51 2.03
C GLU A 81 -11.24 -17.91 2.40
N ALA A 82 -12.54 -18.01 2.67
CA ALA A 82 -13.18 -19.27 3.00
C ALA A 82 -13.08 -20.30 1.85
N VAL A 83 -13.31 -19.86 0.60
CA VAL A 83 -13.15 -20.71 -0.58
C VAL A 83 -11.71 -21.15 -0.75
N ALA A 84 -10.76 -20.26 -0.57
CA ALA A 84 -9.33 -20.58 -0.65
C ALA A 84 -8.92 -21.57 0.44
N ALA A 85 -9.36 -21.36 1.69
CA ALA A 85 -9.08 -22.26 2.81
C ALA A 85 -9.61 -23.68 2.59
N VAL A 86 -10.83 -23.83 2.06
CA VAL A 86 -11.43 -25.13 1.75
C VAL A 86 -10.79 -25.76 0.51
N SER A 87 -10.38 -24.94 -0.48
CA SER A 87 -9.75 -25.40 -1.72
C SER A 87 -8.25 -25.66 -1.59
N ALA A 88 -7.67 -25.38 -0.42
CA ALA A 88 -6.24 -25.46 -0.17
C ALA A 88 -5.69 -26.88 -0.33
N GLY A 89 -5.45 -27.25 -1.57
CA GLY A 89 -4.44 -28.24 -1.87
C GLY A 89 -3.07 -27.67 -1.47
N ARG A 90 -2.18 -28.50 -0.96
CA ARG A 90 -0.81 -28.14 -0.53
C ARG A 90 -0.19 -27.13 -1.49
N PHE A 91 0.13 -25.94 -1.01
CA PHE A 91 0.88 -24.95 -1.79
C PHE A 91 2.25 -25.53 -2.13
N ALA A 92 2.62 -25.45 -3.39
CA ALA A 92 3.91 -25.95 -3.87
C ALA A 92 4.97 -24.85 -3.70
N GLY A 93 5.57 -24.76 -2.54
CA GLY A 93 6.69 -23.87 -2.27
C GLY A 93 6.39 -22.69 -1.32
N PRO A 94 7.43 -22.01 -0.82
CA PRO A 94 7.28 -20.83 0.02
C PRO A 94 6.84 -19.62 -0.82
N ALA A 95 5.93 -18.81 -0.28
CA ALA A 95 5.68 -17.48 -0.80
C ALA A 95 6.82 -16.53 -0.38
N ARG A 96 7.50 -15.89 -1.34
CA ARG A 96 8.72 -15.10 -1.09
C ARG A 96 8.44 -13.63 -1.29
N ILE A 97 8.47 -12.86 -0.20
CA ILE A 97 8.21 -11.42 -0.22
C ILE A 97 9.46 -10.63 0.17
N GLY A 98 9.76 -9.61 -0.61
CA GLY A 98 10.76 -8.59 -0.29
C GLY A 98 10.11 -7.26 0.04
N MET A 99 10.62 -6.54 1.04
CA MET A 99 10.13 -5.20 1.36
C MET A 99 11.22 -4.32 1.96
N VAL A 100 11.05 -3.01 1.80
CA VAL A 100 11.91 -2.03 2.48
C VAL A 100 11.59 -1.99 3.97
N GLN A 101 12.55 -1.51 4.78
CA GLN A 101 12.41 -1.51 6.25
C GLN A 101 11.17 -0.76 6.74
N ASP A 102 10.79 0.34 6.10
CA ASP A 102 9.60 1.12 6.48
C ASP A 102 8.33 0.26 6.45
N PHE A 103 8.17 -0.57 5.42
CA PHE A 103 7.03 -1.47 5.32
C PHE A 103 7.16 -2.69 6.23
N ALA A 104 8.40 -3.17 6.46
CA ALA A 104 8.62 -4.28 7.38
C ALA A 104 8.23 -3.91 8.81
N ASP A 105 8.61 -2.72 9.27
CA ASP A 105 8.28 -2.25 10.61
C ASP A 105 6.77 -2.07 10.81
N THR A 106 6.07 -1.55 9.80
CA THR A 106 4.66 -1.12 9.94
C THR A 106 3.67 -2.20 9.49
N LEU A 107 3.96 -2.95 8.41
CA LEU A 107 2.97 -3.80 7.74
C LEU A 107 3.22 -5.30 7.91
N LEU A 108 4.48 -5.72 8.12
CA LEU A 108 4.84 -7.12 8.01
C LEU A 108 4.08 -8.01 9.01
N SER A 109 3.95 -7.59 10.25
CA SER A 109 3.27 -8.39 11.28
C SER A 109 1.81 -8.64 10.94
N GLY A 110 1.07 -7.61 10.54
CA GLY A 110 -0.33 -7.71 10.14
C GLY A 110 -0.52 -8.54 8.86
N LEU A 111 0.36 -8.35 7.88
CA LEU A 111 0.35 -9.12 6.63
C LEU A 111 0.60 -10.61 6.88
N LEU A 112 1.62 -10.93 7.68
CA LEU A 112 1.96 -12.32 8.01
C LEU A 112 0.87 -13.00 8.83
N SER A 113 0.27 -12.31 9.81
CA SER A 113 -0.85 -12.82 10.61
C SER A 113 -2.02 -13.21 9.69
N ARG A 114 -2.48 -12.28 8.85
CA ARG A 114 -3.59 -12.53 7.92
C ARG A 114 -3.27 -13.65 6.93
N PHE A 115 -2.04 -13.72 6.43
CA PHE A 115 -1.64 -14.78 5.51
C PHE A 115 -1.59 -16.14 6.21
N SER A 116 -1.06 -16.24 7.43
CA SER A 116 -0.95 -17.50 8.18
C SER A 116 -2.31 -18.05 8.60
N GLU A 117 -3.29 -17.19 8.91
CA GLU A 117 -4.66 -17.60 9.18
C GLU A 117 -5.32 -18.28 7.97
N LEU A 118 -5.01 -17.80 6.77
CA LEU A 118 -5.55 -18.33 5.51
C LEU A 118 -4.78 -19.57 5.01
N HIS A 119 -3.51 -19.64 5.34
CA HIS A 119 -2.57 -20.65 4.82
C HIS A 119 -1.66 -21.16 5.93
N PRO A 120 -2.20 -21.90 6.93
CA PRO A 120 -1.45 -22.31 8.11
C PRO A 120 -0.26 -23.23 7.80
N ASP A 121 -0.30 -23.95 6.67
CA ASP A 121 0.77 -24.85 6.22
C ASP A 121 1.75 -24.19 5.23
N ALA A 122 1.52 -22.94 4.83
CA ALA A 122 2.36 -22.25 3.86
C ALA A 122 3.61 -21.68 4.54
N GLN A 123 4.77 -21.97 3.95
CA GLN A 123 6.01 -21.31 4.33
C GLN A 123 6.12 -19.94 3.69
N ILE A 124 6.52 -18.93 4.47
CA ILE A 124 6.82 -17.60 3.97
C ILE A 124 8.32 -17.36 4.11
N TYR A 125 8.91 -16.80 3.07
CA TYR A 125 10.25 -16.23 3.12
C TYR A 125 10.15 -14.71 2.98
N ALA A 126 10.58 -13.97 4.00
CA ALA A 126 10.58 -12.51 4.00
C ALA A 126 12.01 -11.97 3.94
N ARG A 127 12.27 -11.07 3.00
CA ARG A 127 13.55 -10.37 2.83
C ARG A 127 13.35 -8.88 3.05
N VAL A 128 14.19 -8.27 3.90
CA VAL A 128 14.23 -6.81 4.07
C VAL A 128 15.51 -6.29 3.47
N ALA A 129 15.39 -5.36 2.51
CA ALA A 129 16.52 -4.76 1.80
C ALA A 129 16.10 -3.45 1.10
N GLY A 130 17.04 -2.77 0.44
CA GLY A 130 16.73 -1.61 -0.41
C GLY A 130 15.94 -1.98 -1.68
N THR A 131 15.14 -1.05 -2.20
CA THR A 131 14.27 -1.30 -3.36
C THR A 131 15.03 -1.85 -4.57
N ALA A 132 16.21 -1.33 -4.87
CA ALA A 132 17.01 -1.80 -6.02
C ALA A 132 17.46 -3.26 -5.85
N GLU A 133 17.93 -3.65 -4.67
CA GLU A 133 18.30 -5.03 -4.38
C GLU A 133 17.11 -5.96 -4.52
N LEU A 134 15.97 -5.57 -3.93
CA LEU A 134 14.73 -6.36 -3.99
C LEU A 134 14.22 -6.55 -5.42
N GLN A 135 14.31 -5.52 -6.26
CA GLN A 135 13.95 -5.61 -7.68
C GLN A 135 14.85 -6.59 -8.44
N ASN A 136 16.16 -6.55 -8.19
CA ASN A 136 17.09 -7.52 -8.76
C ASN A 136 16.76 -8.97 -8.35
N LEU A 137 16.39 -9.19 -7.08
CA LEU A 137 15.96 -10.51 -6.60
C LEU A 137 14.65 -10.97 -7.24
N LEU A 138 13.71 -10.05 -7.49
CA LEU A 138 12.47 -10.34 -8.21
C LEU A 138 12.76 -10.76 -9.66
N GLU A 139 13.62 -10.05 -10.37
CA GLU A 139 14.05 -10.36 -11.75
C GLU A 139 14.74 -11.72 -11.85
N ARG A 140 15.51 -12.09 -10.82
CA ARG A 140 16.16 -13.40 -10.71
C ARG A 140 15.21 -14.51 -10.23
N ARG A 141 13.93 -14.19 -9.96
CA ARG A 141 12.92 -15.10 -9.41
C ARG A 141 13.28 -15.68 -8.04
N GLU A 142 14.09 -14.97 -7.28
CA GLU A 142 14.41 -15.27 -5.90
C GLU A 142 13.35 -14.72 -4.94
N LEU A 143 12.58 -13.72 -5.39
CA LEU A 143 11.37 -13.21 -4.74
C LEU A 143 10.18 -13.32 -5.69
N ASP A 144 8.99 -13.45 -5.12
CA ASP A 144 7.72 -13.47 -5.84
C ASP A 144 7.07 -12.08 -5.88
N ILE A 145 7.30 -11.28 -4.81
CA ILE A 145 6.65 -9.98 -4.60
C ILE A 145 7.66 -9.02 -3.98
N VAL A 146 7.59 -7.77 -4.38
CA VAL A 146 8.41 -6.68 -3.83
C VAL A 146 7.54 -5.48 -3.48
N LEU A 147 7.67 -5.00 -2.24
CA LEU A 147 7.16 -3.73 -1.74
C LEU A 147 8.33 -2.76 -1.54
N GLY A 148 8.27 -1.60 -2.17
CA GLY A 148 9.35 -0.62 -2.11
C GLY A 148 8.90 0.79 -2.40
N PHE A 149 9.85 1.70 -2.54
CA PHE A 149 9.59 3.08 -2.93
C PHE A 149 10.16 3.40 -4.30
N ALA A 150 9.40 4.17 -5.08
CA ALA A 150 9.80 4.61 -6.42
C ALA A 150 9.40 6.07 -6.68
N ALA A 151 9.66 6.56 -7.90
CA ALA A 151 9.18 7.87 -8.34
C ALA A 151 7.64 7.91 -8.35
N PRO A 152 7.01 9.09 -8.13
CA PRO A 152 5.54 9.20 -8.04
C PRO A 152 4.77 8.70 -9.26
N ASN A 153 5.42 8.69 -10.42
CA ASN A 153 4.86 8.25 -11.72
C ASN A 153 5.24 6.82 -12.10
N ASP A 154 5.74 6.02 -11.16
CA ASP A 154 6.08 4.62 -11.43
C ASP A 154 4.82 3.82 -11.80
N PRO A 155 4.85 2.97 -12.85
CA PRO A 155 3.68 2.21 -13.30
C PRO A 155 3.18 1.17 -12.28
N HIS A 156 4.00 0.82 -11.30
CA HIS A 156 3.64 -0.11 -10.21
C HIS A 156 3.24 0.61 -8.91
N ALA A 157 3.01 1.94 -8.97
CA ALA A 157 2.56 2.71 -7.83
C ALA A 157 1.20 2.21 -7.34
N VAL A 158 1.12 1.93 -6.04
CA VAL A 158 -0.14 1.57 -5.35
C VAL A 158 -0.72 2.81 -4.68
N THR A 159 0.14 3.61 -4.03
CA THR A 159 -0.22 4.89 -3.41
C THR A 159 0.95 5.86 -3.52
N VAL A 160 0.68 7.15 -3.38
CA VAL A 160 1.70 8.22 -3.44
C VAL A 160 1.58 9.10 -2.21
N ALA A 161 2.62 9.09 -1.38
CA ALA A 161 2.71 9.84 -0.13
C ALA A 161 3.65 11.06 -0.26
N PRO A 162 3.43 12.14 0.51
CA PRO A 162 4.41 13.20 0.64
C PRO A 162 5.63 12.71 1.43
N MET A 163 6.80 13.19 1.07
CA MET A 163 7.96 13.15 1.96
C MET A 163 7.90 14.37 2.89
N SER A 164 8.37 14.20 4.11
CA SER A 164 8.40 15.24 5.13
C SER A 164 9.70 15.20 5.93
N TRP A 165 10.03 16.31 6.57
CA TRP A 165 11.17 16.40 7.48
C TRP A 165 10.78 15.92 8.87
N TYR A 166 11.66 15.16 9.51
CA TYR A 166 11.50 14.66 10.88
C TYR A 166 12.73 14.93 11.72
N GLY A 167 12.52 15.27 12.99
CA GLY A 167 13.57 15.54 13.97
C GLY A 167 13.21 16.73 14.87
N GLU A 168 14.20 17.31 15.51
CA GLU A 168 14.02 18.49 16.36
C GLU A 168 14.04 19.79 15.54
N SER A 169 13.06 20.67 15.72
CA SER A 169 12.93 21.93 14.97
C SER A 169 14.15 22.84 15.12
N LEU A 170 14.78 22.86 16.30
CA LEU A 170 15.99 23.66 16.56
C LEU A 170 17.17 23.26 15.66
N LEU A 171 17.22 22.02 15.16
CA LEU A 171 18.27 21.59 14.25
C LEU A 171 18.08 22.16 12.83
N ALA A 172 16.84 22.40 12.45
CA ALA A 172 16.49 23.00 11.16
C ALA A 172 16.92 24.49 11.05
N GLU A 173 17.05 25.18 12.20
CA GLU A 173 17.44 26.59 12.27
C GLU A 173 18.96 26.80 12.27
N ARG A 174 19.76 25.73 12.35
CA ARG A 174 21.23 25.83 12.36
C ARG A 174 21.76 26.33 11.02
N GLU A 175 22.87 27.05 11.05
CA GLU A 175 23.58 27.50 9.85
C GLU A 175 23.95 26.31 8.94
N VAL A 176 24.49 25.24 9.53
CA VAL A 176 24.76 23.97 8.88
C VAL A 176 23.80 22.92 9.43
N ILE A 177 22.85 22.47 8.60
CA ILE A 177 21.79 21.54 8.97
C ILE A 177 22.37 20.13 9.15
N PRO A 178 22.26 19.52 10.35
CA PRO A 178 22.72 18.16 10.56
C PRO A 178 21.71 17.15 10.01
N LEU A 179 22.15 16.23 9.16
CA LEU A 179 21.36 15.17 8.58
C LEU A 179 21.69 13.82 9.19
N ALA A 180 20.67 13.08 9.58
CA ALA A 180 20.72 11.65 9.82
C ALA A 180 20.11 10.91 8.63
N VAL A 181 20.83 9.99 8.02
CA VAL A 181 20.45 9.38 6.74
C VAL A 181 20.74 7.88 6.72
N LEU A 182 20.02 7.15 5.86
CA LEU A 182 20.42 5.80 5.48
C LEU A 182 21.57 5.86 4.45
N GLU A 183 22.37 4.78 4.44
CA GLU A 183 23.40 4.57 3.42
C GLU A 183 22.81 4.57 2.00
N GLU A 184 23.66 4.88 1.02
CA GLU A 184 23.30 4.80 -0.40
C GLU A 184 23.17 3.34 -0.87
N PRO A 185 22.27 3.10 -1.82
CA PRO A 185 21.34 4.03 -2.46
C PRO A 185 20.06 4.26 -1.64
N CYS A 186 19.71 5.49 -1.34
CA CYS A 186 18.53 5.84 -0.57
C CYS A 186 17.81 7.06 -1.19
N ARG A 187 16.62 6.85 -1.70
CA ARG A 187 15.77 7.88 -2.33
C ARG A 187 15.44 9.05 -1.41
N PHE A 188 15.24 8.79 -0.13
CA PHE A 188 14.97 9.82 0.87
C PHE A 188 16.20 10.69 1.16
N ARG A 189 17.40 10.09 1.24
CA ARG A 189 18.67 10.80 1.34
C ARG A 189 18.89 11.72 0.13
N GLU A 190 18.73 11.18 -1.08
CA GLU A 190 18.85 11.94 -2.31
C GLU A 190 17.89 13.13 -2.37
N ALA A 191 16.61 12.91 -1.96
CA ALA A 191 15.60 13.96 -1.94
C ALA A 191 15.93 15.05 -0.91
N ALA A 192 16.40 14.68 0.28
CA ALA A 192 16.80 15.61 1.32
C ALA A 192 17.97 16.49 0.88
N ILE A 193 19.03 15.87 0.40
CA ILE A 193 20.27 16.58 -0.05
C ILE A 193 19.93 17.53 -1.19
N ARG A 194 19.27 17.03 -2.24
CA ARG A 194 18.89 17.86 -3.39
C ARG A 194 18.02 19.06 -2.98
N ALA A 195 17.02 18.85 -2.12
CA ALA A 195 16.15 19.92 -1.69
C ALA A 195 16.92 21.01 -0.93
N LEU A 196 17.87 20.65 -0.07
CA LEU A 196 18.70 21.61 0.67
C LEU A 196 19.66 22.34 -0.26
N GLU A 197 20.28 21.65 -1.22
CA GLU A 197 21.18 22.24 -2.23
C GLU A 197 20.44 23.25 -3.11
N ASP A 198 19.25 22.86 -3.63
CA ASP A 198 18.40 23.73 -4.45
C ASP A 198 17.96 25.00 -3.69
N ALA A 199 17.81 24.90 -2.36
CA ALA A 199 17.50 26.03 -1.47
C ALA A 199 18.73 26.84 -1.03
N GLY A 200 19.95 26.46 -1.42
CA GLY A 200 21.18 27.11 -1.02
C GLY A 200 21.52 26.95 0.46
N LEU A 201 20.98 25.94 1.14
CA LEU A 201 21.18 25.66 2.56
C LEU A 201 22.38 24.75 2.76
N GLN A 202 23.22 25.08 3.75
CA GLN A 202 24.36 24.24 4.11
C GLN A 202 23.92 23.07 4.97
N TRP A 203 24.47 21.91 4.69
CA TRP A 203 24.16 20.68 5.41
C TRP A 203 25.41 19.84 5.65
N ARG A 204 25.34 18.91 6.59
CA ARG A 204 26.33 17.86 6.80
C ARG A 204 25.68 16.58 7.28
N ILE A 205 26.17 15.43 6.89
CA ILE A 205 25.76 14.16 7.48
C ILE A 205 26.40 14.03 8.85
N THR A 206 25.57 13.85 9.86
CA THR A 206 26.01 13.62 11.25
C THR A 206 25.86 12.15 11.64
N VAL A 207 24.90 11.45 11.04
CA VAL A 207 24.70 10.01 11.22
C VAL A 207 24.39 9.38 9.87
N GLU A 208 25.14 8.33 9.53
CA GLU A 208 24.89 7.47 8.39
C GLU A 208 24.77 6.04 8.90
N THR A 209 23.71 5.31 8.49
CA THR A 209 23.42 3.97 9.01
C THR A 209 22.74 3.10 7.97
N PRO A 210 22.97 1.77 7.97
CA PRO A 210 22.30 0.85 7.06
C PRO A 210 20.86 0.50 7.49
N ASN A 211 20.41 0.82 8.70
CA ASN A 211 19.10 0.39 9.19
C ASN A 211 18.23 1.49 9.78
N LEU A 212 16.91 1.29 9.63
CA LEU A 212 15.89 2.25 10.00
C LEU A 212 15.80 2.45 11.53
N ALA A 213 16.00 1.41 12.33
CA ALA A 213 15.91 1.50 13.79
C ALA A 213 17.01 2.41 14.36
N THR A 214 18.24 2.29 13.85
CA THR A 214 19.34 3.20 14.21
C THR A 214 19.07 4.62 13.72
N LEU A 215 18.49 4.80 12.54
CA LEU A 215 18.09 6.11 12.04
C LEU A 215 17.03 6.75 12.95
N LYS A 216 15.99 5.98 13.33
CA LYS A 216 14.97 6.43 14.30
C LYS A 216 15.61 6.87 15.63
N ALA A 217 16.52 6.07 16.18
CA ALA A 217 17.23 6.39 17.41
C ALA A 217 18.08 7.66 17.29
N ALA A 218 18.80 7.84 16.18
CA ALA A 218 19.61 9.03 15.93
C ALA A 218 18.78 10.31 15.85
N VAL A 219 17.63 10.25 15.15
CA VAL A 219 16.70 11.38 15.02
C VAL A 219 16.06 11.70 16.37
N SER A 220 15.61 10.69 17.13
CA SER A 220 15.04 10.86 18.48
C SER A 220 16.05 11.38 19.51
N ALA A 221 17.34 11.12 19.31
CA ALA A 221 18.43 11.64 20.16
C ALA A 221 18.88 13.05 19.74
N GLY A 222 18.23 13.71 18.79
CA GLY A 222 18.58 15.05 18.33
C GLY A 222 19.93 15.14 17.58
N LEU A 223 20.41 14.04 16.98
CA LEU A 223 21.69 14.02 16.26
C LEU A 223 21.58 14.55 14.84
N GLY A 224 20.39 14.64 14.28
CA GLY A 224 20.11 15.17 12.95
C GLY A 224 18.64 15.12 12.59
N ILE A 225 18.27 15.83 11.52
CA ILE A 225 16.96 15.71 10.90
C ILE A 225 17.03 14.75 9.71
N THR A 226 15.89 14.20 9.30
CA THR A 226 15.81 13.26 8.17
C THR A 226 14.59 13.53 7.31
N CYS A 227 14.64 13.08 6.06
CA CYS A 227 13.51 13.06 5.13
C CYS A 227 12.92 11.66 5.10
N ARG A 228 11.61 11.51 5.38
CA ARG A 228 10.89 10.22 5.33
C ARG A 228 9.41 10.44 5.00
N THR A 229 8.63 9.34 4.94
CA THR A 229 7.16 9.39 4.93
C THR A 229 6.61 9.34 6.34
N HIS A 230 5.29 9.50 6.49
CA HIS A 230 4.58 9.38 7.78
C HIS A 230 4.77 8.01 8.48
N LEU A 231 5.21 6.97 7.74
CA LEU A 231 5.50 5.64 8.32
C LEU A 231 6.76 5.61 9.20
N PHE A 232 7.55 6.67 9.17
CA PHE A 232 8.84 6.69 9.87
C PHE A 232 8.70 6.73 11.39
N LEU A 233 7.84 7.62 11.90
CA LEU A 233 7.58 7.81 13.33
C LEU A 233 6.07 8.02 13.50
N GLU A 234 5.36 7.00 14.01
CA GLU A 234 3.89 6.99 14.13
C GLU A 234 3.37 8.14 15.01
N ASP A 235 4.11 8.51 16.07
CA ASP A 235 3.70 9.54 17.06
C ASP A 235 4.37 10.90 16.86
N SER A 236 5.15 11.09 15.81
CA SER A 236 5.88 12.35 15.59
C SER A 236 5.30 13.14 14.43
N ALA A 237 4.87 14.37 14.70
CA ALA A 237 4.51 15.29 13.64
C ALA A 237 5.73 15.61 12.76
N ALA A 238 5.49 15.73 11.47
CA ALA A 238 6.49 16.28 10.55
C ALA A 238 6.85 17.71 11.01
N LEU A 239 8.10 18.10 10.79
CA LEU A 239 8.52 19.47 11.04
C LEU A 239 7.74 20.43 10.13
N ASP A 240 7.27 21.54 10.70
CA ASP A 240 6.75 22.64 9.91
C ASP A 240 7.82 23.14 8.93
N HIS A 241 7.40 23.53 7.74
CA HIS A 241 8.33 23.88 6.68
C HIS A 241 9.32 24.97 7.07
N GLY A 242 8.95 25.98 7.90
CA GLY A 242 9.87 26.99 8.38
C GLY A 242 10.92 27.41 7.34
N ARG A 243 12.20 27.19 7.66
CA ARG A 243 13.34 27.38 6.74
C ARG A 243 13.57 26.20 5.80
N LEU A 244 13.05 25.00 6.14
CA LEU A 244 13.30 23.79 5.33
C LEU A 244 12.53 23.82 4.01
N PRO A 245 13.15 23.41 2.89
CA PRO A 245 12.48 23.35 1.61
C PRO A 245 11.43 22.26 1.57
N ALA A 246 10.44 22.44 0.69
CA ALA A 246 9.45 21.41 0.38
C ALA A 246 10.12 20.17 -0.22
N LEU A 247 9.65 19.01 0.18
CA LEU A 247 10.14 17.73 -0.31
C LEU A 247 9.22 17.16 -1.39
N PRO A 248 9.73 16.33 -2.31
CA PRO A 248 8.91 15.68 -3.33
C PRO A 248 7.97 14.64 -2.72
N ARG A 249 7.14 14.07 -3.57
CA ARG A 249 6.33 12.89 -3.23
C ARG A 249 7.07 11.61 -3.62
N VAL A 250 6.67 10.50 -3.02
CA VAL A 250 7.21 9.16 -3.30
C VAL A 250 6.06 8.17 -3.49
N ALA A 251 6.19 7.27 -4.45
CA ALA A 251 5.25 6.17 -4.61
C ALA A 251 5.66 4.97 -3.76
N ALA A 252 4.71 4.40 -3.03
CA ALA A 252 4.79 3.03 -2.56
C ALA A 252 4.44 2.11 -3.73
N ILE A 253 5.34 1.23 -4.11
CA ILE A 253 5.16 0.31 -5.23
C ILE A 253 5.00 -1.13 -4.76
N LEU A 254 4.20 -1.90 -5.52
CA LEU A 254 4.12 -3.33 -5.41
C LEU A 254 4.40 -3.94 -6.77
N ARG A 255 5.51 -4.68 -6.89
CA ARG A 255 5.86 -5.47 -8.06
C ARG A 255 5.74 -6.95 -7.76
N ALA A 256 5.18 -7.70 -8.69
CA ALA A 256 5.03 -9.14 -8.59
C ALA A 256 5.67 -9.81 -9.81
N GLY A 257 6.16 -11.03 -9.62
CA GLY A 257 6.71 -11.83 -10.70
C GLY A 257 5.64 -12.29 -11.70
N ASP A 258 6.04 -12.65 -12.92
CA ASP A 258 5.13 -13.03 -14.01
C ASP A 258 4.39 -14.35 -13.75
N LYS A 259 4.95 -15.23 -12.94
CA LYS A 259 4.40 -16.56 -12.64
C LYS A 259 4.37 -16.79 -11.14
N LEU A 260 3.24 -16.49 -10.53
CA LEU A 260 3.00 -16.70 -9.12
C LEU A 260 2.19 -17.98 -8.90
N ASP A 261 2.52 -18.75 -7.89
CA ASP A 261 1.65 -19.78 -7.36
C ASP A 261 0.46 -19.16 -6.59
N LYS A 262 -0.48 -19.99 -6.15
CA LYS A 262 -1.66 -19.52 -5.44
C LYS A 262 -1.35 -18.79 -4.13
N ALA A 263 -0.31 -19.23 -3.40
CA ALA A 263 0.09 -18.61 -2.16
C ALA A 263 0.69 -17.22 -2.40
N ALA A 264 1.60 -17.10 -3.36
CA ALA A 264 2.21 -15.84 -3.75
C ALA A 264 1.17 -14.86 -4.35
N GLN A 265 0.20 -15.36 -5.15
CA GLN A 265 -0.90 -14.55 -5.65
C GLN A 265 -1.70 -13.96 -4.48
N ARG A 266 -2.07 -14.79 -3.50
CA ARG A 266 -2.84 -14.33 -2.35
C ARG A 266 -2.05 -13.34 -1.48
N LEU A 267 -0.77 -13.61 -1.24
CA LEU A 267 0.11 -12.69 -0.55
C LEU A 267 0.23 -11.34 -1.27
N THR A 268 0.23 -11.34 -2.61
CA THR A 268 0.24 -10.12 -3.43
C THR A 268 -1.04 -9.30 -3.23
N GLU A 269 -2.20 -9.94 -3.20
CA GLU A 269 -3.49 -9.28 -2.96
C GLU A 269 -3.53 -8.64 -1.57
N LEU A 270 -3.17 -9.40 -0.54
CA LEU A 270 -3.11 -8.92 0.84
C LEU A 270 -2.14 -7.74 1.00
N ALA A 271 -0.96 -7.84 0.39
CA ALA A 271 0.05 -6.79 0.41
C ALA A 271 -0.47 -5.51 -0.29
N ARG A 272 -1.19 -5.64 -1.41
CA ARG A 272 -1.79 -4.50 -2.12
C ARG A 272 -2.84 -3.81 -1.27
N GLU A 273 -3.77 -4.56 -0.70
CA GLU A 273 -4.80 -4.03 0.20
C GLU A 273 -4.19 -3.27 1.37
N THR A 274 -3.18 -3.88 2.01
CA THR A 274 -2.51 -3.27 3.17
C THR A 274 -1.80 -1.97 2.81
N VAL A 275 -1.12 -1.89 1.65
CA VAL A 275 -0.45 -0.67 1.19
C VAL A 275 -1.43 0.41 0.74
N GLN A 276 -2.61 0.05 0.24
CA GLN A 276 -3.65 1.02 -0.14
C GLN A 276 -4.28 1.74 1.06
N THR A 277 -4.19 1.17 2.25
CA THR A 277 -4.73 1.76 3.49
C THR A 277 -3.75 2.70 4.20
N LEU A 278 -2.53 2.85 3.68
CA LEU A 278 -1.53 3.81 4.15
C LEU A 278 -1.79 5.21 3.60
#